data_ffa4113c0a8cd7796e3eeef76abe5500
#
_entry.id   ffa4113c0a8cd7796e3eeef76abe5500
#
_cell.length_a   1.000
_cell.length_b   1.000
_cell.length_c   1.000
_cell.angle_alpha   90.00
_cell.angle_beta   90.00
_cell.angle_gamma   90.00
#
_symmetry.space_group_name_H-M   'P 1'
#
loop_
_entity.id
_entity.type
_entity.pdbx_description
1 polymer ?
#
loop_
_entity_poly.entity_id
_entity_poly.type
_entity_poly.pdbx_seq_one_letter_code
_entity_poly.pdbx_strand_id
1 'polypeptide(L)'
;MSKEVVLSVEHLMMHFGGIKALSDVSLKVERNSIFALIGPNGAGKTTVFNCLTGFYKASGGKIELNIRGKRTNVIQLLGERFQPTDFVSPKRFFSRVFYKMFGGTHWVNRAGLARTFQNIRLFKEMSVVENLLVAQHMWVNRNMLAGILNTKGYRKAESDALDHAFYWLEVVDLVDCANRLAGELSYGQQRRLEIARAMCTRPQIICLDEPAAGLNPQETEALSAMIRLLRDEHDLTVVLIEHDMGMVMSISDHIVVLDHGNVIAEGGPDAIRNDPKVIAAYLGAD
;
A
#
# COMPACT_ATOMS: atom_id res chain seq x y z
N MET A 1 -7.67 -25.53 0.07
CA MET A 1 -7.66 -24.79 -1.21
C MET A 1 -6.60 -23.71 -1.06
N SER A 2 -5.65 -23.59 -1.99
CA SER A 2 -4.69 -22.48 -1.97
C SER A 2 -5.44 -21.16 -2.20
N LYS A 3 -5.17 -20.16 -1.34
CA LYS A 3 -5.75 -18.83 -1.51
C LYS A 3 -5.28 -18.22 -2.85
N GLU A 4 -6.09 -17.35 -3.42
CA GLU A 4 -5.75 -16.62 -4.66
C GLU A 4 -4.57 -15.67 -4.42
N VAL A 5 -3.55 -15.70 -5.29
CA VAL A 5 -2.43 -14.75 -5.23
C VAL A 5 -2.87 -13.43 -5.88
N VAL A 6 -2.88 -12.34 -5.12
CA VAL A 6 -3.30 -11.00 -5.56
C VAL A 6 -2.12 -10.09 -5.92
N LEU A 7 -0.93 -10.36 -5.38
CA LEU A 7 0.30 -9.68 -5.75
C LEU A 7 1.42 -10.71 -5.93
N SER A 8 2.06 -10.70 -7.09
CA SER A 8 3.22 -11.53 -7.42
C SER A 8 4.39 -10.66 -7.82
N VAL A 9 5.53 -10.92 -7.24
CA VAL A 9 6.82 -10.28 -7.55
C VAL A 9 7.77 -11.38 -7.99
N GLU A 10 8.38 -11.22 -9.15
CA GLU A 10 9.30 -12.20 -9.74
C GLU A 10 10.60 -11.51 -10.10
N HIS A 11 11.71 -11.99 -9.52
CA HIS A 11 13.08 -11.56 -9.84
C HIS A 11 13.26 -10.03 -9.80
N LEU A 12 12.69 -9.36 -8.78
CA LEU A 12 12.74 -7.92 -8.64
C LEU A 12 14.16 -7.45 -8.35
N MET A 13 14.66 -6.57 -9.20
CA MET A 13 15.98 -5.97 -9.09
C MET A 13 15.87 -4.45 -9.06
N MET A 14 16.69 -3.80 -8.23
CA MET A 14 16.79 -2.35 -8.17
C MET A 14 18.22 -1.89 -7.97
N HIS A 15 18.67 -1.01 -8.85
CA HIS A 15 20.02 -0.46 -8.85
C HIS A 15 19.93 1.07 -8.79
N PHE A 16 20.71 1.67 -7.90
CA PHE A 16 20.90 3.11 -7.81
C PHE A 16 22.36 3.43 -8.16
N GLY A 17 22.61 3.82 -9.41
CA GLY A 17 23.98 3.95 -9.90
C GLY A 17 24.74 2.63 -9.78
N GLY A 18 25.81 2.62 -9.00
CA GLY A 18 26.61 1.42 -8.72
C GLY A 18 26.12 0.54 -7.58
N ILE A 19 25.09 0.98 -6.82
CA ILE A 19 24.59 0.27 -5.63
C ILE A 19 23.43 -0.65 -6.04
N LYS A 20 23.55 -1.93 -5.71
CA LYS A 20 22.52 -2.94 -5.91
C LYS A 20 21.65 -3.04 -4.67
N ALA A 21 20.54 -2.30 -4.65
CA ALA A 21 19.63 -2.25 -3.51
C ALA A 21 18.71 -3.48 -3.40
N LEU A 22 18.35 -4.08 -4.54
CA LEU A 22 17.64 -5.37 -4.62
C LEU A 22 18.32 -6.23 -5.66
N SER A 23 18.63 -7.48 -5.31
CA SER A 23 19.38 -8.40 -6.14
C SER A 23 18.50 -9.36 -6.93
N ASP A 24 17.58 -10.03 -6.24
CA ASP A 24 16.64 -11.01 -6.81
C ASP A 24 15.55 -11.28 -5.77
N VAL A 25 14.57 -10.38 -5.67
CA VAL A 25 13.47 -10.53 -4.71
C VAL A 25 12.26 -11.10 -5.42
N SER A 26 11.83 -12.27 -4.97
CA SER A 26 10.58 -12.91 -5.42
C SER A 26 9.70 -13.17 -4.20
N LEU A 27 8.42 -12.80 -4.31
CA LEU A 27 7.43 -13.02 -3.24
C LEU A 27 6.01 -13.10 -3.81
N LYS A 28 5.11 -13.72 -3.07
CA LYS A 28 3.70 -13.84 -3.42
C LYS A 28 2.84 -13.48 -2.22
N VAL A 29 1.83 -12.65 -2.46
CA VAL A 29 0.87 -12.24 -1.43
C VAL A 29 -0.49 -12.83 -1.77
N GLU A 30 -1.04 -13.57 -0.83
CA GLU A 30 -2.35 -14.19 -0.95
C GLU A 30 -3.46 -13.20 -0.60
N ARG A 31 -4.63 -13.39 -1.22
CA ARG A 31 -5.82 -12.58 -0.95
C ARG A 31 -6.26 -12.73 0.51
N ASN A 32 -6.74 -11.63 1.09
CA ASN A 32 -7.25 -11.61 2.45
C ASN A 32 -6.24 -12.20 3.45
N SER A 33 -5.01 -11.68 3.39
CA SER A 33 -3.92 -12.03 4.29
C SER A 33 -3.15 -10.78 4.75
N ILE A 34 -2.50 -10.89 5.90
CA ILE A 34 -1.53 -9.92 6.38
C ILE A 34 -0.14 -10.48 6.10
N PHE A 35 0.54 -9.87 5.13
CA PHE A 35 1.88 -10.23 4.69
C PHE A 35 2.88 -9.23 5.24
N ALA A 36 3.86 -9.68 6.01
CA ALA A 36 4.91 -8.81 6.53
C ALA A 36 6.23 -8.95 5.77
N LEU A 37 6.89 -7.82 5.52
CA LEU A 37 8.22 -7.75 4.97
C LEU A 37 9.14 -7.15 6.03
N ILE A 38 10.02 -7.97 6.61
CA ILE A 38 10.92 -7.59 7.70
C ILE A 38 12.40 -7.72 7.29
N GLY A 39 13.29 -7.30 8.16
CA GLY A 39 14.74 -7.39 7.98
C GLY A 39 15.48 -6.22 8.62
N PRO A 40 16.80 -6.26 8.75
CA PRO A 40 17.61 -5.20 9.33
C PRO A 40 17.52 -3.88 8.54
N ASN A 41 18.08 -2.80 9.10
CA ASN A 41 18.17 -1.53 8.41
C ASN A 41 19.05 -1.66 7.16
N GLY A 42 18.62 -1.06 6.06
CA GLY A 42 19.33 -1.20 4.77
C GLY A 42 19.06 -2.50 4.00
N ALA A 43 18.27 -3.44 4.52
CA ALA A 43 17.96 -4.71 3.83
C ALA A 43 17.18 -4.55 2.51
N GLY A 44 16.64 -3.35 2.22
CA GLY A 44 15.93 -3.08 0.96
C GLY A 44 14.39 -3.06 1.07
N LYS A 45 13.81 -3.20 2.27
CA LYS A 45 12.35 -3.22 2.52
C LYS A 45 11.61 -2.06 1.87
N THR A 46 11.98 -0.83 2.21
CA THR A 46 11.38 0.40 1.64
C THR A 46 11.60 0.49 0.13
N THR A 47 12.70 -0.07 -0.40
CA THR A 47 12.93 -0.13 -1.84
C THR A 47 11.93 -1.06 -2.53
N VAL A 48 11.64 -2.23 -1.94
CA VAL A 48 10.57 -3.12 -2.43
C VAL A 48 9.24 -2.38 -2.44
N PHE A 49 8.84 -1.74 -1.34
CA PHE A 49 7.60 -0.97 -1.28
C PHE A 49 7.53 0.14 -2.32
N ASN A 50 8.63 0.86 -2.54
CA ASN A 50 8.69 1.90 -3.56
C ASN A 50 8.52 1.33 -4.98
N CYS A 51 9.02 0.13 -5.25
CA CYS A 51 8.80 -0.57 -6.51
C CYS A 51 7.34 -1.05 -6.64
N LEU A 52 6.76 -1.66 -5.60
CA LEU A 52 5.37 -2.14 -5.59
C LEU A 52 4.37 -1.01 -5.82
N THR A 53 4.60 0.13 -5.20
CA THR A 53 3.69 1.28 -5.22
C THR A 53 3.98 2.27 -6.36
N GLY A 54 5.00 1.98 -7.17
CA GLY A 54 5.32 2.76 -8.36
C GLY A 54 6.10 4.06 -8.11
N PHE A 55 6.65 4.26 -6.91
CA PHE A 55 7.57 5.38 -6.64
C PHE A 55 8.93 5.17 -7.30
N TYR A 56 9.38 3.91 -7.36
CA TYR A 56 10.58 3.55 -8.11
C TYR A 56 10.20 2.61 -9.25
N LYS A 57 10.79 2.88 -10.40
CA LYS A 57 10.72 1.97 -11.52
C LYS A 57 11.83 0.93 -11.36
N ALA A 58 11.45 -0.32 -11.15
CA ALA A 58 12.38 -1.42 -11.01
C ALA A 58 13.38 -1.50 -12.19
N SER A 59 14.61 -1.87 -11.89
CA SER A 59 15.66 -2.08 -12.91
C SER A 59 15.43 -3.37 -13.68
N GLY A 60 14.82 -4.38 -13.06
CA GLY A 60 14.45 -5.65 -13.66
C GLY A 60 13.41 -6.39 -12.85
N GLY A 61 12.91 -7.50 -13.38
CA GLY A 61 11.89 -8.32 -12.76
C GLY A 61 10.48 -7.98 -13.21
N LYS A 62 9.48 -8.51 -12.50
CA LYS A 62 8.06 -8.37 -12.82
C LYS A 62 7.26 -8.16 -11.55
N ILE A 63 6.28 -7.28 -11.58
CA ILE A 63 5.33 -7.03 -10.49
C ILE A 63 3.93 -7.11 -11.08
N GLU A 64 3.15 -8.11 -10.68
CA GLU A 64 1.78 -8.30 -11.15
C GLU A 64 0.78 -8.16 -10.01
N LEU A 65 -0.24 -7.35 -10.25
CA LEU A 65 -1.45 -7.27 -9.44
C LEU A 65 -2.54 -8.10 -10.13
N ASN A 66 -3.18 -8.99 -9.39
CA ASN A 66 -4.37 -9.72 -9.83
C ASN A 66 -5.55 -9.27 -8.98
N ILE A 67 -6.23 -8.22 -9.42
CA ILE A 67 -7.28 -7.55 -8.66
C ILE A 67 -8.56 -7.59 -9.48
N ARG A 68 -9.65 -8.08 -8.89
CA ARG A 68 -10.98 -8.21 -9.52
C ARG A 68 -10.92 -8.98 -10.86
N GLY A 69 -10.10 -10.05 -10.91
CA GLY A 69 -9.90 -10.85 -12.12
C GLY A 69 -9.10 -10.18 -13.23
N LYS A 70 -8.57 -8.98 -12.98
CA LYS A 70 -7.73 -8.24 -13.92
C LYS A 70 -6.26 -8.34 -13.50
N ARG A 71 -5.43 -8.89 -14.38
CA ARG A 71 -3.97 -8.88 -14.21
C ARG A 71 -3.39 -7.57 -14.73
N THR A 72 -2.60 -6.91 -13.92
CA THR A 72 -1.99 -5.62 -14.24
C THR A 72 -0.51 -5.65 -13.85
N ASN A 73 0.38 -5.38 -14.80
CA ASN A 73 1.81 -5.26 -14.52
C ASN A 73 2.11 -3.82 -14.07
N VAL A 74 2.61 -3.68 -12.84
CA VAL A 74 2.93 -2.36 -12.23
C VAL A 74 4.01 -1.64 -13.03
N ILE A 75 5.05 -2.35 -13.50
CA ILE A 75 6.16 -1.75 -14.26
C ILE A 75 5.64 -1.15 -15.57
N GLN A 76 4.63 -1.77 -16.19
CA GLN A 76 3.95 -1.25 -17.37
C GLN A 76 3.26 0.09 -17.10
N LEU A 77 2.55 0.20 -15.96
CA LEU A 77 1.86 1.43 -15.55
C LEU A 77 2.83 2.61 -15.34
N LEU A 78 4.11 2.32 -15.10
CA LEU A 78 5.18 3.30 -14.91
C LEU A 78 5.93 3.63 -16.21
N GLY A 79 5.48 3.12 -17.33
CA GLY A 79 6.09 3.32 -18.65
C GLY A 79 7.36 2.49 -18.85
N GLU A 80 7.21 1.24 -19.20
CA GLU A 80 8.33 0.36 -19.59
C GLU A 80 9.16 0.92 -20.74
N ARG A 81 10.42 0.42 -20.87
CA ARG A 81 11.25 0.69 -22.03
C ARG A 81 10.63 0.03 -23.26
N PHE A 82 10.75 0.70 -24.42
CA PHE A 82 10.34 0.12 -25.70
C PHE A 82 11.09 -1.17 -25.98
N GLN A 83 10.36 -2.17 -26.45
CA GLN A 83 10.91 -3.43 -26.94
C GLN A 83 10.69 -3.51 -28.47
N PRO A 84 11.54 -4.22 -29.23
CA PRO A 84 11.34 -4.38 -30.68
C PRO A 84 9.95 -4.93 -31.05
N THR A 85 9.39 -5.78 -30.21
CA THR A 85 8.05 -6.36 -30.38
C THR A 85 6.90 -5.35 -30.26
N ASP A 86 7.13 -4.17 -29.69
CA ASP A 86 6.11 -3.13 -29.56
C ASP A 86 5.80 -2.47 -30.90
N PHE A 87 6.79 -2.41 -31.78
CA PHE A 87 6.64 -1.84 -33.12
C PHE A 87 5.81 -2.74 -34.06
N VAL A 88 5.63 -4.02 -33.71
CA VAL A 88 4.83 -4.97 -34.46
C VAL A 88 3.32 -4.84 -34.14
N SER A 89 2.96 -4.27 -32.98
CA SER A 89 1.58 -4.11 -32.55
C SER A 89 1.25 -2.65 -32.24
N PRO A 90 0.47 -1.95 -33.09
CA PRO A 90 0.06 -0.56 -32.86
C PRO A 90 -0.56 -0.32 -31.47
N LYS A 91 -1.41 -1.27 -31.02
CA LYS A 91 -2.06 -1.19 -29.69
C LYS A 91 -1.03 -1.19 -28.54
N ARG A 92 0.01 -2.02 -28.62
CA ARG A 92 1.10 -2.06 -27.62
C ARG A 92 1.94 -0.79 -27.69
N PHE A 93 2.27 -0.34 -28.88
CA PHE A 93 3.03 0.89 -29.09
C PHE A 93 2.31 2.11 -28.46
N PHE A 94 1.05 2.34 -28.83
CA PHE A 94 0.26 3.45 -28.25
C PHE A 94 0.08 3.35 -26.73
N SER A 95 -0.14 2.15 -26.21
CA SER A 95 -0.23 1.93 -24.77
C SER A 95 1.07 2.29 -24.06
N ARG A 96 2.23 1.89 -24.60
CA ARG A 96 3.55 2.23 -24.03
C ARG A 96 3.84 3.73 -24.11
N VAL A 97 3.53 4.37 -25.22
CA VAL A 97 3.65 5.84 -25.36
C VAL A 97 2.79 6.52 -24.31
N PHE A 98 1.52 6.09 -24.15
CA PHE A 98 0.60 6.64 -23.17
C PHE A 98 1.14 6.55 -21.74
N TYR A 99 1.54 5.34 -21.29
CA TYR A 99 2.08 5.17 -19.93
C TYR A 99 3.46 5.81 -19.75
N LYS A 100 4.24 6.01 -20.79
CA LYS A 100 5.51 6.75 -20.72
C LYS A 100 5.28 8.26 -20.52
N MET A 101 4.18 8.80 -21.05
CA MET A 101 3.83 10.22 -20.91
C MET A 101 2.99 10.50 -19.66
N PHE A 102 2.09 9.59 -19.29
CA PHE A 102 1.08 9.78 -18.25
C PHE A 102 1.13 8.71 -17.15
N GLY A 103 2.12 7.83 -17.17
CA GLY A 103 2.30 6.78 -16.16
C GLY A 103 2.69 7.36 -14.81
N GLY A 104 2.36 6.64 -13.72
CA GLY A 104 2.72 7.07 -12.36
C GLY A 104 1.97 6.29 -11.27
N THR A 105 2.28 6.65 -10.03
CA THR A 105 1.71 6.01 -8.81
C THR A 105 0.19 6.02 -8.76
N HIS A 106 -0.45 7.04 -9.34
CA HIS A 106 -1.91 7.15 -9.40
C HIS A 106 -2.57 5.99 -10.19
N TRP A 107 -1.89 5.43 -11.20
CA TRP A 107 -2.39 4.25 -11.92
C TRP A 107 -2.28 2.98 -11.08
N VAL A 108 -1.25 2.89 -10.23
CA VAL A 108 -1.10 1.77 -9.29
C VAL A 108 -2.22 1.81 -8.24
N ASN A 109 -2.52 3.00 -7.72
CA ASN A 109 -3.65 3.18 -6.81
C ASN A 109 -4.99 2.82 -7.50
N ARG A 110 -5.22 3.27 -8.73
CA ARG A 110 -6.39 2.89 -9.54
C ARG A 110 -6.47 1.40 -9.84
N ALA A 111 -5.33 0.73 -9.89
CA ALA A 111 -5.30 -0.73 -10.04
C ALA A 111 -5.69 -1.46 -8.75
N GLY A 112 -5.86 -0.75 -7.63
CA GLY A 112 -6.37 -1.27 -6.36
C GLY A 112 -5.30 -1.47 -5.28
N LEU A 113 -4.10 -0.89 -5.43
CA LEU A 113 -3.06 -0.91 -4.42
C LEU A 113 -2.86 0.49 -3.82
N ALA A 114 -3.22 0.67 -2.55
CA ALA A 114 -2.98 1.90 -1.79
C ALA A 114 -1.72 1.78 -0.93
N ARG A 115 -1.19 2.92 -0.47
CA ARG A 115 -0.06 3.00 0.45
C ARG A 115 -0.24 4.11 1.47
N THR A 116 0.14 3.84 2.72
CA THR A 116 0.47 4.85 3.72
C THR A 116 1.98 5.12 3.71
N PHE A 117 2.43 6.19 4.34
CA PHE A 117 3.84 6.55 4.41
C PHE A 117 4.33 6.45 5.84
N GLN A 118 5.64 6.22 6.03
CA GLN A 118 6.27 6.24 7.35
C GLN A 118 5.98 7.56 8.07
N ASN A 119 6.19 8.69 7.40
CA ASN A 119 5.77 9.99 7.90
C ASN A 119 4.33 10.28 7.47
N ILE A 120 3.46 10.54 8.41
CA ILE A 120 2.03 10.83 8.18
C ILE A 120 1.87 12.01 7.22
N ARG A 121 1.15 11.79 6.12
CA ARG A 121 0.92 12.79 5.07
C ARG A 121 -0.55 13.22 5.02
N LEU A 122 -1.01 13.89 6.07
CA LEU A 122 -2.34 14.48 6.12
C LEU A 122 -2.31 15.95 5.69
N PHE A 123 -3.43 16.45 5.20
CA PHE A 123 -3.67 17.87 5.03
C PHE A 123 -4.05 18.44 6.40
N LYS A 124 -3.06 18.95 7.15
CA LYS A 124 -3.19 19.33 8.56
C LYS A 124 -4.17 20.47 8.78
N GLU A 125 -4.28 21.37 7.80
CA GLU A 125 -5.16 22.54 7.81
C GLU A 125 -6.60 22.23 7.34
N MET A 126 -6.85 21.00 6.92
CA MET A 126 -8.18 20.51 6.56
C MET A 126 -8.77 19.70 7.72
N SER A 127 -10.09 19.67 7.80
CA SER A 127 -10.79 18.82 8.78
C SER A 127 -10.54 17.33 8.49
N VAL A 128 -10.83 16.52 9.49
CA VAL A 128 -10.73 15.06 9.42
C VAL A 128 -11.58 14.52 8.26
N VAL A 129 -12.84 14.95 8.16
CA VAL A 129 -13.73 14.51 7.07
C VAL A 129 -13.27 14.99 5.69
N GLU A 130 -12.76 16.22 5.57
CA GLU A 130 -12.25 16.76 4.32
C GLU A 130 -11.05 15.97 3.80
N ASN A 131 -10.16 15.49 4.67
CA ASN A 131 -9.06 14.59 4.29
C ASN A 131 -9.56 13.32 3.59
N LEU A 132 -10.69 12.77 4.03
CA LEU A 132 -11.30 11.58 3.43
C LEU A 132 -12.02 11.92 2.11
N LEU A 133 -12.68 13.07 2.04
CA LEU A 133 -13.35 13.52 0.81
C LEU A 133 -12.36 13.77 -0.33
N VAL A 134 -11.21 14.40 -0.04
CA VAL A 134 -10.14 14.59 -1.05
C VAL A 134 -9.66 13.26 -1.62
N ALA A 135 -9.54 12.22 -0.81
CA ALA A 135 -9.12 10.90 -1.30
C ALA A 135 -10.12 10.26 -2.28
N GLN A 136 -11.38 10.65 -2.21
CA GLN A 136 -12.45 10.14 -3.07
C GLN A 136 -12.56 10.84 -4.41
N HIS A 137 -11.72 11.84 -4.72
CA HIS A 137 -11.78 12.64 -5.94
C HIS A 137 -11.81 11.83 -7.24
N MET A 138 -11.37 10.58 -7.22
CA MET A 138 -11.40 9.69 -8.38
C MET A 138 -12.79 9.10 -8.67
N TRP A 139 -13.65 9.05 -7.67
CA TRP A 139 -14.98 8.44 -7.70
C TRP A 139 -16.11 9.46 -7.73
N VAL A 140 -15.84 10.70 -7.35
CA VAL A 140 -16.81 11.80 -7.37
C VAL A 140 -16.93 12.40 -8.76
N ASN A 141 -18.13 12.87 -9.08
CA ASN A 141 -18.42 13.51 -10.37
C ASN A 141 -17.61 14.80 -10.53
N ARG A 142 -16.72 14.85 -11.52
CA ARG A 142 -15.80 15.97 -11.79
C ARG A 142 -16.37 17.00 -12.74
N ASN A 143 -17.64 16.92 -13.12
CA ASN A 143 -18.22 17.86 -14.04
C ASN A 143 -18.43 19.21 -13.33
N MET A 144 -17.51 20.17 -13.57
CA MET A 144 -17.56 21.50 -12.98
C MET A 144 -18.89 22.22 -13.28
N LEU A 145 -19.44 22.04 -14.47
CA LEU A 145 -20.72 22.64 -14.84
C LEU A 145 -21.88 22.03 -14.02
N ALA A 146 -21.84 20.73 -13.78
CA ALA A 146 -22.80 20.04 -12.91
C ALA A 146 -22.71 20.52 -11.45
N GLY A 147 -21.52 20.84 -10.98
CA GLY A 147 -21.26 21.43 -9.67
C GLY A 147 -21.78 22.87 -9.58
N ILE A 148 -21.45 23.75 -10.54
CA ILE A 148 -21.93 25.14 -10.57
C ILE A 148 -23.46 25.18 -10.64
N LEU A 149 -24.08 24.32 -11.44
CA LEU A 149 -25.54 24.20 -11.60
C LEU A 149 -26.22 23.42 -10.46
N ASN A 150 -25.45 22.90 -9.50
CA ASN A 150 -25.94 22.15 -8.33
C ASN A 150 -26.95 21.06 -8.71
N THR A 151 -26.63 20.28 -9.75
CA THR A 151 -27.54 19.25 -10.28
C THR A 151 -27.85 18.15 -9.26
N LYS A 152 -29.02 17.51 -9.40
CA LYS A 152 -29.40 16.38 -8.53
C LYS A 152 -28.35 15.27 -8.51
N GLY A 153 -27.74 14.95 -9.66
CA GLY A 153 -26.68 13.95 -9.77
C GLY A 153 -25.40 14.36 -9.05
N TYR A 154 -25.04 15.65 -9.09
CA TYR A 154 -23.87 16.18 -8.35
C TYR A 154 -24.10 16.08 -6.84
N ARG A 155 -25.25 16.58 -6.33
CA ARG A 155 -25.60 16.49 -4.90
C ARG A 155 -25.64 15.06 -4.39
N LYS A 156 -26.17 14.12 -5.18
CA LYS A 156 -26.14 12.70 -4.82
C LYS A 156 -24.71 12.18 -4.68
N ALA A 157 -23.83 12.49 -5.63
CA ALA A 157 -22.44 12.06 -5.59
C ALA A 157 -21.68 12.65 -4.38
N GLU A 158 -21.98 13.89 -3.99
CA GLU A 158 -21.44 14.51 -2.76
C GLU A 158 -21.96 13.81 -1.49
N SER A 159 -23.27 13.53 -1.43
CA SER A 159 -23.87 12.79 -0.31
C SER A 159 -23.24 11.39 -0.18
N ASP A 160 -23.17 10.64 -1.29
CA ASP A 160 -22.57 9.29 -1.33
C ASP A 160 -21.09 9.32 -0.87
N ALA A 161 -20.34 10.39 -1.23
CA ALA A 161 -18.96 10.54 -0.81
C ALA A 161 -18.84 10.88 0.68
N LEU A 162 -19.77 11.68 1.19
CA LEU A 162 -19.84 12.04 2.62
C LEU A 162 -20.18 10.80 3.47
N ASP A 163 -21.21 10.05 3.07
CA ASP A 163 -21.62 8.81 3.73
C ASP A 163 -20.46 7.80 3.77
N HIS A 164 -19.73 7.65 2.67
CA HIS A 164 -18.55 6.79 2.62
C HIS A 164 -17.39 7.30 3.48
N ALA A 165 -17.22 8.62 3.62
CA ALA A 165 -16.22 9.19 4.52
C ALA A 165 -16.60 8.91 5.99
N PHE A 166 -17.85 9.14 6.39
CA PHE A 166 -18.33 8.87 7.75
C PHE A 166 -18.25 7.39 8.10
N TYR A 167 -18.58 6.49 7.17
CA TYR A 167 -18.39 5.06 7.34
C TYR A 167 -16.94 4.71 7.75
N TRP A 168 -15.93 5.27 7.04
CA TRP A 168 -14.54 5.01 7.40
C TRP A 168 -14.12 5.70 8.69
N LEU A 169 -14.72 6.85 9.05
CA LEU A 169 -14.49 7.48 10.35
C LEU A 169 -15.04 6.61 11.50
N GLU A 170 -16.17 5.95 11.29
CA GLU A 170 -16.74 5.02 12.25
C GLU A 170 -15.81 3.80 12.43
N VAL A 171 -15.37 3.17 11.35
CA VAL A 171 -14.44 2.01 11.38
C VAL A 171 -13.15 2.31 12.14
N VAL A 172 -12.63 3.55 12.04
CA VAL A 172 -11.37 3.94 12.71
C VAL A 172 -11.61 4.72 14.02
N ASP A 173 -12.85 4.80 14.50
CA ASP A 173 -13.23 5.49 15.75
C ASP A 173 -12.77 6.97 15.79
N LEU A 174 -13.18 7.74 14.77
CA LEU A 174 -12.86 9.17 14.63
C LEU A 174 -14.09 10.04 14.27
N VAL A 175 -15.31 9.54 14.39
CA VAL A 175 -16.54 10.28 14.05
C VAL A 175 -16.64 11.57 14.85
N ASP A 176 -16.37 11.52 16.17
CA ASP A 176 -16.43 12.69 17.06
C ASP A 176 -15.40 13.78 16.70
N CYS A 177 -14.39 13.42 15.93
CA CYS A 177 -13.34 14.33 15.46
C CYS A 177 -13.60 14.85 14.04
N ALA A 178 -14.69 14.49 13.35
CA ALA A 178 -14.91 14.72 11.93
C ALA A 178 -14.67 16.18 11.49
N ASN A 179 -15.07 17.14 12.31
CA ASN A 179 -14.95 18.58 12.04
C ASN A 179 -13.69 19.24 12.63
N ARG A 180 -12.85 18.48 13.37
CA ARG A 180 -11.58 19.00 13.89
C ARG A 180 -10.52 19.05 12.78
N LEU A 181 -9.55 19.94 12.91
CA LEU A 181 -8.41 19.96 12.01
C LEU A 181 -7.57 18.69 12.22
N ALA A 182 -7.12 18.07 11.11
CA ALA A 182 -6.33 16.84 11.17
C ALA A 182 -5.01 17.05 11.93
N GLY A 183 -4.46 18.28 11.91
CA GLY A 183 -3.26 18.64 12.67
C GLY A 183 -3.44 18.68 14.19
N GLU A 184 -4.68 18.77 14.71
CA GLU A 184 -4.99 18.79 16.13
C GLU A 184 -5.17 17.40 16.76
N LEU A 185 -5.20 16.37 15.92
CA LEU A 185 -5.31 14.99 16.37
C LEU A 185 -4.03 14.51 17.06
N SER A 186 -4.16 13.58 18.02
CA SER A 186 -3.00 12.85 18.54
C SER A 186 -2.31 12.05 17.41
N TYR A 187 -1.05 11.67 17.62
CA TYR A 187 -0.29 10.93 16.62
C TYR A 187 -0.98 9.61 16.21
N GLY A 188 -1.48 8.84 17.18
CA GLY A 188 -2.24 7.61 16.93
C GLY A 188 -3.55 7.86 16.16
N GLN A 189 -4.27 8.95 16.46
CA GLN A 189 -5.46 9.36 15.71
C GLN A 189 -5.10 9.77 14.27
N GLN A 190 -4.01 10.51 14.07
CA GLN A 190 -3.53 10.86 12.72
C GLN A 190 -3.18 9.62 11.91
N ARG A 191 -2.56 8.60 12.53
CA ARG A 191 -2.24 7.33 11.87
C ARG A 191 -3.51 6.59 11.45
N ARG A 192 -4.51 6.52 12.32
CA ARG A 192 -5.82 5.92 11.99
C ARG A 192 -6.52 6.67 10.85
N LEU A 193 -6.49 8.00 10.87
CA LEU A 193 -7.02 8.84 9.79
C LEU A 193 -6.30 8.60 8.45
N GLU A 194 -4.97 8.44 8.45
CA GLU A 194 -4.20 8.15 7.24
C GLU A 194 -4.63 6.83 6.60
N ILE A 195 -4.87 5.80 7.42
CA ILE A 195 -5.37 4.50 6.96
C ILE A 195 -6.80 4.65 6.40
N ALA A 196 -7.70 5.31 7.12
CA ALA A 196 -9.07 5.59 6.65
C ALA A 196 -9.07 6.34 5.31
N ARG A 197 -8.18 7.32 5.15
CA ARG A 197 -8.01 8.05 3.90
C ARG A 197 -7.55 7.14 2.75
N ALA A 198 -6.63 6.21 3.02
CA ALA A 198 -6.23 5.23 2.03
C ALA A 198 -7.39 4.30 1.65
N MET A 199 -8.22 3.88 2.62
CA MET A 199 -9.41 3.05 2.38
C MET A 199 -10.47 3.75 1.54
N CYS A 200 -10.59 5.07 1.62
CA CYS A 200 -11.48 5.87 0.77
C CYS A 200 -11.14 5.75 -0.74
N THR A 201 -9.96 5.30 -1.11
CA THR A 201 -9.60 4.99 -2.51
C THR A 201 -10.12 3.63 -2.98
N ARG A 202 -10.79 2.85 -2.11
CA ARG A 202 -11.34 1.52 -2.35
C ARG A 202 -10.29 0.49 -2.82
N PRO A 203 -9.18 0.36 -2.11
CA PRO A 203 -8.13 -0.58 -2.46
C PRO A 203 -8.55 -2.02 -2.17
N GLN A 204 -7.89 -2.99 -2.83
CA GLN A 204 -7.90 -4.40 -2.42
C GLN A 204 -6.59 -4.80 -1.72
N ILE A 205 -5.55 -4.03 -1.92
CA ILE A 205 -4.26 -4.19 -1.24
C ILE A 205 -3.87 -2.85 -0.63
N ILE A 206 -3.50 -2.87 0.65
CA ILE A 206 -2.89 -1.71 1.32
C ILE A 206 -1.46 -2.05 1.73
N CYS A 207 -0.53 -1.16 1.40
CA CYS A 207 0.86 -1.19 1.85
C CYS A 207 1.01 -0.25 3.05
N LEU A 208 1.34 -0.79 4.22
CA LEU A 208 1.57 -0.04 5.45
C LEU A 208 3.08 0.02 5.74
N ASP A 209 3.63 1.21 5.76
CA ASP A 209 5.08 1.45 5.95
C ASP A 209 5.32 1.94 7.38
N GLU A 210 5.79 1.06 8.26
CA GLU A 210 6.06 1.28 9.68
C GLU A 210 4.88 1.97 10.41
N PRO A 211 3.66 1.40 10.36
CA PRO A 211 2.48 2.06 10.89
C PRO A 211 2.48 2.20 12.42
N ALA A 212 3.23 1.37 13.16
CA ALA A 212 3.36 1.45 14.61
C ALA A 212 4.47 2.38 15.09
N ALA A 213 5.30 2.93 14.19
CA ALA A 213 6.39 3.81 14.58
C ALA A 213 5.89 5.03 15.37
N GLY A 214 6.40 5.21 16.59
CA GLY A 214 6.05 6.33 17.48
C GLY A 214 4.75 6.16 18.27
N LEU A 215 4.08 5.00 18.17
CA LEU A 215 2.92 4.64 18.99
C LEU A 215 3.36 4.06 20.33
N ASN A 216 2.54 4.24 21.35
CA ASN A 216 2.69 3.52 22.61
C ASN A 216 2.14 2.08 22.49
N PRO A 217 2.41 1.17 23.46
CA PRO A 217 1.96 -0.23 23.38
C PRO A 217 0.45 -0.40 23.22
N GLN A 218 -0.36 0.42 23.87
CA GLN A 218 -1.83 0.37 23.77
C GLN A 218 -2.30 0.80 22.38
N GLU A 219 -1.72 1.86 21.83
CA GLU A 219 -2.00 2.33 20.48
C GLU A 219 -1.57 1.30 19.42
N THR A 220 -0.43 0.62 19.63
CA THR A 220 0.05 -0.46 18.75
C THR A 220 -0.91 -1.65 18.75
N GLU A 221 -1.43 -2.03 19.92
CA GLU A 221 -2.43 -3.10 20.02
C GLU A 221 -3.75 -2.72 19.35
N ALA A 222 -4.24 -1.50 19.58
CA ALA A 222 -5.43 -0.97 18.89
C ALA A 222 -5.26 -0.92 17.38
N LEU A 223 -4.09 -0.50 16.90
CA LEU A 223 -3.75 -0.52 15.47
C LEU A 223 -3.73 -1.96 14.92
N SER A 224 -3.14 -2.89 15.65
CA SER A 224 -3.09 -4.31 15.30
C SER A 224 -4.49 -4.92 15.18
N ALA A 225 -5.40 -4.60 16.12
CA ALA A 225 -6.80 -5.00 16.07
C ALA A 225 -7.52 -4.42 14.85
N MET A 226 -7.31 -3.13 14.56
CA MET A 226 -7.87 -2.46 13.40
C MET A 226 -7.39 -3.09 12.09
N ILE A 227 -6.11 -3.40 11.95
CA ILE A 227 -5.56 -4.07 10.75
C ILE A 227 -6.20 -5.43 10.53
N ARG A 228 -6.38 -6.21 11.61
CA ARG A 228 -7.10 -7.51 11.54
C ARG A 228 -8.55 -7.31 11.10
N LEU A 229 -9.26 -6.34 11.68
CA LEU A 229 -10.64 -6.00 11.29
C LEU A 229 -10.73 -5.64 9.80
N LEU A 230 -9.81 -4.82 9.29
CA LEU A 230 -9.78 -4.46 7.88
C LEU A 230 -9.58 -5.68 6.97
N ARG A 231 -8.73 -6.64 7.35
CA ARG A 231 -8.58 -7.91 6.63
C ARG A 231 -9.87 -8.72 6.68
N ASP A 232 -10.43 -8.93 7.87
CA ASP A 232 -11.50 -9.90 8.10
C ASP A 232 -12.86 -9.43 7.60
N GLU A 233 -13.19 -8.15 7.78
CA GLU A 233 -14.51 -7.61 7.45
C GLU A 233 -14.55 -6.87 6.10
N HIS A 234 -13.40 -6.38 5.61
CA HIS A 234 -13.34 -5.62 4.36
C HIS A 234 -12.64 -6.33 3.20
N ASP A 235 -12.34 -7.63 3.36
CA ASP A 235 -11.63 -8.45 2.35
C ASP A 235 -10.34 -7.78 1.85
N LEU A 236 -9.65 -7.09 2.77
CA LEU A 236 -8.44 -6.33 2.47
C LEU A 236 -7.21 -7.23 2.61
N THR A 237 -6.32 -7.15 1.65
CA THR A 237 -4.98 -7.72 1.76
C THR A 237 -4.02 -6.65 2.26
N VAL A 238 -3.25 -6.97 3.30
CA VAL A 238 -2.32 -6.02 3.91
C VAL A 238 -0.88 -6.46 3.63
N VAL A 239 -0.06 -5.55 3.13
CA VAL A 239 1.39 -5.72 3.02
C VAL A 239 2.02 -4.74 4.00
N LEU A 240 2.80 -5.26 4.96
CA LEU A 240 3.29 -4.52 6.11
C LEU A 240 4.82 -4.50 6.13
N ILE A 241 5.44 -3.33 6.33
CA ILE A 241 6.81 -3.22 6.82
C ILE A 241 6.74 -2.78 8.28
N GLU A 242 7.42 -3.50 9.16
CA GLU A 242 7.49 -3.17 10.58
C GLU A 242 8.81 -3.61 11.21
N HIS A 243 9.17 -2.92 12.30
CA HIS A 243 10.32 -3.24 13.15
C HIS A 243 9.88 -3.80 14.51
N ASP A 244 8.62 -3.59 14.89
CA ASP A 244 8.04 -4.18 16.09
C ASP A 244 7.72 -5.66 15.83
N MET A 245 8.65 -6.53 16.26
CA MET A 245 8.50 -7.97 16.08
C MET A 245 7.31 -8.54 16.86
N GLY A 246 6.93 -7.90 17.98
CA GLY A 246 5.73 -8.28 18.74
C GLY A 246 4.47 -8.12 17.90
N MET A 247 4.31 -6.96 17.27
CA MET A 247 3.20 -6.70 16.34
C MET A 247 3.26 -7.66 15.14
N VAL A 248 4.41 -7.76 14.46
CA VAL A 248 4.57 -8.60 13.27
C VAL A 248 4.16 -10.05 13.56
N MET A 249 4.70 -10.64 14.63
CA MET A 249 4.41 -12.04 14.97
C MET A 249 2.97 -12.26 15.42
N SER A 250 2.29 -11.21 15.92
CA SER A 250 0.91 -11.33 16.40
C SER A 250 -0.15 -11.26 15.31
N ILE A 251 0.11 -10.54 14.21
CA ILE A 251 -0.93 -10.27 13.20
C ILE A 251 -0.67 -10.89 11.83
N SER A 252 0.59 -11.26 11.52
CA SER A 252 0.95 -11.70 10.17
C SER A 252 0.57 -13.14 9.91
N ASP A 253 0.04 -13.40 8.72
CA ASP A 253 -0.21 -14.75 8.21
C ASP A 253 1.05 -15.34 7.55
N HIS A 254 1.83 -14.46 6.89
CA HIS A 254 3.06 -14.84 6.19
C HIS A 254 4.10 -13.72 6.30
N ILE A 255 5.35 -14.11 6.49
CA ILE A 255 6.47 -13.18 6.72
C ILE A 255 7.58 -13.52 5.72
N VAL A 256 8.12 -12.51 5.07
CA VAL A 256 9.34 -12.59 4.26
C VAL A 256 10.41 -11.73 4.92
N VAL A 257 11.61 -12.31 5.06
CA VAL A 257 12.78 -11.64 5.64
C VAL A 257 13.75 -11.27 4.56
N LEU A 258 14.07 -9.98 4.47
CA LEU A 258 15.09 -9.45 3.58
C LEU A 258 16.39 -9.20 4.34
N ASP A 259 17.51 -9.48 3.67
CA ASP A 259 18.83 -9.04 4.06
C ASP A 259 19.66 -8.70 2.82
N HIS A 260 20.34 -7.55 2.82
CA HIS A 260 21.17 -7.07 1.71
C HIS A 260 20.53 -7.22 0.31
N GLY A 261 19.22 -6.90 0.22
CA GLY A 261 18.46 -6.96 -1.04
C GLY A 261 18.12 -8.36 -1.54
N ASN A 262 18.20 -9.38 -0.69
CA ASN A 262 17.83 -10.76 -0.98
C ASN A 262 16.82 -11.28 0.04
N VAL A 263 15.99 -12.26 -0.35
CA VAL A 263 15.14 -13.00 0.58
C VAL A 263 16.00 -14.08 1.26
N ILE A 264 16.07 -14.06 2.59
CA ILE A 264 16.84 -15.03 3.39
C ILE A 264 15.97 -16.08 4.05
N ALA A 265 14.69 -15.74 4.31
CA ALA A 265 13.70 -16.66 4.89
C ALA A 265 12.30 -16.23 4.51
N GLU A 266 11.36 -17.19 4.45
CA GLU A 266 9.92 -16.94 4.30
C GLU A 266 9.11 -18.02 5.02
N GLY A 267 7.95 -17.65 5.56
CA GLY A 267 7.05 -18.59 6.25
C GLY A 267 6.10 -17.92 7.22
N GLY A 268 5.41 -18.71 8.01
CA GLY A 268 4.57 -18.24 9.11
C GLY A 268 5.41 -17.74 10.29
N PRO A 269 4.76 -17.02 11.26
CA PRO A 269 5.45 -16.43 12.42
C PRO A 269 6.35 -17.40 13.20
N ASP A 270 5.87 -18.62 13.45
CA ASP A 270 6.63 -19.61 14.24
C ASP A 270 7.88 -20.13 13.50
N ALA A 271 7.80 -20.27 12.17
CA ALA A 271 8.94 -20.67 11.35
C ALA A 271 10.02 -19.57 11.35
N ILE A 272 9.62 -18.31 11.19
CA ILE A 272 10.53 -17.16 11.14
C ILE A 272 11.19 -16.90 12.50
N ARG A 273 10.44 -17.06 13.60
CA ARG A 273 10.96 -16.85 14.97
C ARG A 273 12.17 -17.75 15.28
N ASN A 274 12.17 -18.95 14.76
CA ASN A 274 13.15 -19.99 15.06
C ASN A 274 14.20 -20.18 13.95
N ASP A 275 14.16 -19.38 12.86
CA ASP A 275 15.09 -19.54 11.75
C ASP A 275 16.48 -18.99 12.14
N PRO A 276 17.55 -19.81 12.09
CA PRO A 276 18.90 -19.39 12.44
C PRO A 276 19.44 -18.25 11.56
N LYS A 277 19.03 -18.18 10.29
CA LYS A 277 19.45 -17.11 9.37
C LYS A 277 18.83 -15.78 9.78
N VAL A 278 17.56 -15.81 10.21
CA VAL A 278 16.86 -14.62 10.69
C VAL A 278 17.50 -14.12 11.98
N ILE A 279 17.75 -15.02 12.93
CA ILE A 279 18.41 -14.69 14.19
C ILE A 279 19.80 -14.07 13.92
N ALA A 280 20.61 -14.67 13.06
CA ALA A 280 21.93 -14.17 12.70
C ALA A 280 21.88 -12.80 12.02
N ALA A 281 20.90 -12.53 11.14
CA ALA A 281 20.77 -11.26 10.47
C ALA A 281 20.41 -10.10 11.43
N TYR A 282 19.68 -10.38 12.50
CA TYR A 282 19.35 -9.37 13.52
C TYR A 282 20.42 -9.23 14.61
N LEU A 283 21.17 -10.29 14.95
CA LEU A 283 22.24 -10.25 15.94
C LEU A 283 23.58 -9.80 15.36
N GLY A 284 23.81 -9.95 14.06
CA GLY A 284 25.02 -9.54 13.35
C GLY A 284 24.97 -8.12 12.79
N ALA A 285 23.93 -7.36 13.11
CA ALA A 285 23.71 -5.99 12.60
C ALA A 285 24.25 -4.88 13.54
N ASP A 286 25.04 -5.25 14.58
CA ASP A 286 25.72 -4.33 15.51
C ASP A 286 27.12 -3.95 15.01
#